data_5709ceca7314a7fe3d421b6682eaacdc
#
_entry.id   5709ceca7314a7fe3d421b6682eaacdc
#
_cell.length_a   1.000
_cell.length_b   1.000
_cell.length_c   1.000
_cell.angle_alpha   90.00
_cell.angle_beta   90.00
_cell.angle_gamma   90.00
#
_symmetry.space_group_name_H-M   'P 1'
#
loop_
_entity.id
_entity.type
_entity.pdbx_description
1 polymer ?
#
loop_
_entity_poly.entity_id
_entity_poly.type
_entity_poly.pdbx_seq_one_letter_code
_entity_poly.pdbx_strand_id
1 'polypeptide(L)'
;MDPLEEKLIEATRVFDAPKDLLWKAWTEVEHFMQWYGPQGFTIPVCNIDLKVGGRHLWSMQSPDGKQMYFTGVYKEISPMDRLVFTETT
;
A
#
# COMPACT_ATOMS: atom_id res chain seq x y z
N MET A 1 16.55 -19.57 6.58
CA MET A 1 15.64 -18.42 6.56
C MET A 1 14.26 -18.88 6.17
N ASP A 2 13.25 -18.39 6.88
CA ASP A 2 11.85 -18.70 6.59
C ASP A 2 11.43 -18.10 5.25
N PRO A 3 10.79 -18.85 4.35
CA PRO A 3 10.31 -18.29 3.09
C PRO A 3 9.40 -17.09 3.24
N LEU A 4 8.64 -17.00 4.35
CA LEU A 4 7.79 -15.85 4.61
C LEU A 4 8.62 -14.60 4.89
N GLU A 5 9.74 -14.75 5.58
CA GLU A 5 10.63 -13.61 5.86
C GLU A 5 11.25 -13.08 4.58
N GLU A 6 11.56 -13.94 3.64
CA GLU A 6 12.14 -13.54 2.36
C GLU A 6 11.16 -12.68 1.55
N LYS A 7 9.86 -12.85 1.75
CA LYS A 7 8.83 -12.12 1.03
C LYS A 7 8.39 -10.86 1.75
N LEU A 8 8.81 -10.67 3.01
CA LEU A 8 8.40 -9.51 3.80
C LEU A 8 9.30 -8.33 3.47
N ILE A 9 8.69 -7.27 2.99
CA ILE A 9 9.40 -6.05 2.61
C ILE A 9 8.91 -4.92 3.50
N GLU A 10 9.83 -4.14 4.03
CA GLU A 10 9.49 -2.91 4.72
C GLU A 10 9.62 -1.76 3.74
N ALA A 11 8.54 -1.03 3.55
CA ALA A 11 8.50 0.10 2.64
C ALA A 11 8.39 1.40 3.44
N THR A 12 9.17 2.39 3.03
CA THR A 12 9.14 3.73 3.61
C THR A 12 8.79 4.72 2.51
N ARG A 13 7.84 5.60 2.80
CA ARG A 13 7.46 6.67 1.89
C ARG A 13 7.61 7.99 2.62
N VAL A 14 8.44 8.86 2.08
CA VAL A 14 8.66 10.21 2.59
C VAL A 14 7.97 11.16 1.63
N PHE A 15 7.15 12.06 2.18
CA PHE A 15 6.31 12.94 1.38
C PHE A 15 6.91 14.34 1.32
N ASP A 16 7.22 14.77 0.10
CA ASP A 16 7.66 16.13 -0.19
C ASP A 16 6.44 16.99 -0.52
N ALA A 17 6.59 17.95 -1.38
CA ALA A 17 5.47 18.77 -1.84
C ALA A 17 4.89 18.22 -3.13
N PRO A 18 3.57 18.19 -3.30
CA PRO A 18 2.52 18.59 -2.34
C PRO A 18 2.19 17.46 -1.35
N LYS A 19 2.47 17.72 -0.09
CA LYS A 19 2.37 16.68 0.96
C LYS A 19 0.95 16.15 1.14
N ASP A 20 -0.04 17.04 1.11
CA ASP A 20 -1.42 16.64 1.33
C ASP A 20 -1.94 15.70 0.24
N LEU A 21 -1.59 15.97 -1.01
CA LEU A 21 -2.01 15.11 -2.12
C LEU A 21 -1.32 13.74 -2.07
N LEU A 22 -0.03 13.73 -1.77
CA LEU A 22 0.72 12.49 -1.65
C LEU A 22 0.24 11.66 -0.48
N TRP A 23 -0.04 12.30 0.64
CA TRP A 23 -0.58 11.60 1.81
C TRP A 23 -1.91 10.94 1.50
N LYS A 24 -2.81 11.67 0.85
CA LYS A 24 -4.12 11.12 0.45
C LYS A 24 -3.96 9.96 -0.54
N ALA A 25 -3.05 10.08 -1.47
CA ALA A 25 -2.82 9.04 -2.47
C ALA A 25 -2.43 7.71 -1.83
N TRP A 26 -1.70 7.74 -0.72
CA TRP A 26 -1.23 6.53 -0.04
C TRP A 26 -2.15 6.04 1.07
N THR A 27 -3.02 6.89 1.62
CA THR A 27 -3.76 6.56 2.84
C THR A 27 -5.27 6.48 2.66
N GLU A 28 -5.80 7.09 1.63
CA GLU A 28 -7.24 7.07 1.36
C GLU A 28 -7.53 6.09 0.23
N VAL A 29 -8.43 5.14 0.51
CA VAL A 29 -8.76 4.06 -0.42
C VAL A 29 -9.16 4.61 -1.79
N GLU A 30 -10.01 5.63 -1.81
CA GLU A 30 -10.51 6.20 -3.06
C GLU A 30 -9.39 6.76 -3.93
N HIS A 31 -8.43 7.43 -3.29
CA HIS A 31 -7.28 7.98 -4.01
C HIS A 31 -6.29 6.90 -4.41
N PHE A 32 -6.02 5.95 -3.50
CA PHE A 32 -5.09 4.86 -3.75
C PHE A 32 -5.51 4.06 -4.97
N MET A 33 -6.78 3.73 -5.08
CA MET A 33 -7.29 2.91 -6.17
C MET A 33 -7.17 3.58 -7.55
N GLN A 34 -7.03 4.90 -7.60
CA GLN A 34 -6.96 5.63 -8.86
C GLN A 34 -5.58 5.56 -9.51
N TRP A 35 -4.52 5.41 -8.70
CA TRP A 35 -3.17 5.49 -9.27
C TRP A 35 -2.38 4.20 -9.11
N TYR A 36 -2.77 3.34 -8.18
CA TYR A 36 -1.97 2.16 -7.88
C TYR A 36 -2.09 1.13 -8.99
N GLY A 37 -0.96 0.54 -9.33
CA GLY A 37 -0.89 -0.48 -10.36
C GLY A 37 -0.57 0.08 -11.75
N PRO A 38 -0.01 -0.76 -12.62
CA PRO A 38 0.28 -0.36 -14.00
C PRO A 38 -1.00 -0.08 -14.78
N GLN A 39 -0.85 0.59 -15.91
CA GLN A 39 -1.96 0.87 -16.81
C GLN A 39 -2.63 -0.43 -17.24
N GLY A 40 -3.96 -0.44 -17.22
CA GLY A 40 -4.75 -1.61 -17.56
C GLY A 40 -5.06 -2.53 -16.39
N PHE A 41 -4.44 -2.29 -15.23
CA PHE A 41 -4.73 -3.04 -14.01
C PHE A 41 -5.87 -2.38 -13.25
N THR A 42 -6.60 -3.20 -12.50
CA THR A 42 -7.63 -2.71 -11.58
C THR A 42 -7.26 -3.10 -10.15
N ILE A 43 -7.91 -2.46 -9.18
CA ILE A 43 -7.69 -2.73 -7.76
C ILE A 43 -9.02 -3.22 -7.17
N PRO A 44 -9.33 -4.51 -7.31
CA PRO A 44 -10.61 -5.03 -6.82
C PRO A 44 -10.75 -5.04 -5.30
N VAL A 45 -9.65 -5.07 -4.57
CA VAL A 45 -9.67 -5.04 -3.11
C VAL A 45 -8.70 -3.96 -2.64
N CYS A 46 -9.16 -3.11 -1.73
CA CYS A 46 -8.31 -2.12 -1.10
C CYS A 46 -8.85 -1.81 0.29
N ASN A 47 -8.13 -2.25 1.31
CA ASN A 47 -8.48 -2.00 2.71
C ASN A 47 -7.28 -1.39 3.39
N ILE A 48 -7.49 -0.27 4.07
CA ILE A 48 -6.44 0.45 4.77
C ILE A 48 -6.93 0.76 6.18
N ASP A 49 -6.27 0.16 7.17
CA ASP A 49 -6.51 0.47 8.58
C ASP A 49 -5.34 1.33 9.06
N LEU A 50 -5.47 2.63 8.91
CA LEU A 50 -4.37 3.57 9.08
C LEU A 50 -4.11 3.88 10.54
N LYS A 51 -3.39 2.99 11.20
CA LYS A 51 -2.89 3.18 12.56
C LYS A 51 -1.68 2.28 12.75
N VAL A 52 -0.82 2.63 13.68
CA VAL A 52 0.33 1.78 14.02
C VAL A 52 -0.20 0.42 14.50
N GLY A 53 0.29 -0.65 13.89
CA GLY A 53 -0.23 -1.99 14.13
C GLY A 53 -1.44 -2.36 13.30
N GLY A 54 -2.04 -1.40 12.59
CA GLY A 54 -3.12 -1.67 11.66
C GLY A 54 -2.61 -2.35 10.40
N ARG A 55 -3.52 -2.94 9.63
CA ARG A 55 -3.15 -3.71 8.46
C ARG A 55 -3.63 -3.05 7.18
N HIS A 56 -2.91 -3.31 6.12
CA HIS A 56 -3.39 -3.00 4.78
C HIS A 56 -3.56 -4.29 3.98
N LEU A 57 -4.49 -4.26 3.05
CA LEU A 57 -4.67 -5.33 2.06
C LEU A 57 -5.14 -4.69 0.77
N TRP A 58 -4.38 -4.85 -0.28
CA TRP A 58 -4.84 -4.45 -1.61
C TRP A 58 -4.46 -5.51 -2.62
N SER A 59 -5.22 -5.55 -3.70
CA SER A 59 -4.95 -6.47 -4.80
C SER A 59 -4.84 -5.69 -6.10
N MET A 60 -4.07 -6.23 -7.02
CA MET A 60 -4.03 -5.79 -8.40
C MET A 60 -4.56 -6.91 -9.29
N GLN A 61 -5.38 -6.56 -10.25
CA GLN A 61 -5.85 -7.51 -11.24
C GLN A 61 -5.40 -7.07 -12.61
N SER A 62 -4.66 -7.93 -13.29
CA SER A 62 -4.19 -7.66 -14.65
C SER A 62 -5.32 -7.82 -15.67
N PRO A 63 -5.14 -7.29 -16.89
CA PRO A 63 -6.16 -7.43 -17.92
C PRO A 63 -6.54 -8.87 -18.27
N ASP A 64 -5.66 -9.82 -18.01
CA ASP A 64 -5.93 -11.26 -18.25
C ASP A 64 -6.63 -11.94 -17.07
N GLY A 65 -6.96 -11.20 -16.02
CA GLY A 65 -7.71 -11.71 -14.88
C GLY A 65 -6.88 -12.23 -13.73
N LYS A 66 -5.57 -12.18 -13.80
CA LYS A 66 -4.73 -12.62 -12.69
C LYS A 66 -4.72 -11.58 -11.57
N GLN A 67 -4.89 -12.05 -10.34
CA GLN A 67 -4.85 -11.19 -9.17
C GLN A 67 -3.60 -11.45 -8.34
N MET A 68 -3.03 -10.36 -7.84
CA MET A 68 -1.93 -10.39 -6.88
C MET A 68 -2.36 -9.65 -5.64
N TYR A 69 -2.08 -10.23 -4.46
CA TYR A 69 -2.46 -9.64 -3.18
C TYR A 69 -1.23 -9.15 -2.45
N PHE A 70 -1.36 -7.97 -1.85
CA PHE A 70 -0.31 -7.36 -1.04
C PHE A 70 -0.90 -7.03 0.30
N THR A 71 -0.26 -7.48 1.37
CA THR A 71 -0.73 -7.23 2.73
C THR A 71 0.44 -6.90 3.64
N GLY A 72 0.16 -6.23 4.72
CA GLY A 72 1.19 -5.89 5.69
C GLY A 72 0.64 -5.09 6.85
N VAL A 73 1.56 -4.53 7.63
CA VAL A 73 1.27 -3.82 8.86
C VAL A 73 1.94 -2.46 8.83
N TYR A 74 1.23 -1.44 9.28
CA TYR A 74 1.80 -0.10 9.43
C TYR A 74 2.68 -0.06 10.67
N LYS A 75 3.93 0.34 10.50
CA LYS A 75 4.89 0.43 11.59
C LYS A 75 5.07 1.85 12.11
N GLU A 76 5.00 2.83 11.22
CA GLU A 76 5.11 4.22 11.60
C GLU A 76 4.20 5.05 10.73
N ILE A 77 3.47 5.95 11.34
CA ILE A 77 2.59 6.88 10.64
C ILE A 77 2.89 8.27 11.19
N SER A 78 3.52 9.09 10.35
CA SER A 78 3.79 10.48 10.65
C SER A 78 3.01 11.31 9.63
N PRO A 79 1.85 11.85 10.02
CA PRO A 79 0.92 12.46 9.05
C PRO A 79 1.59 13.50 8.17
N MET A 80 1.37 13.36 6.86
CA MET A 80 1.89 14.21 5.79
C MET A 80 3.41 14.24 5.69
N ASP A 81 4.10 13.37 6.40
CA ASP A 81 5.56 13.38 6.42
C ASP A 81 6.13 12.02 6.00
N ARG A 82 5.78 10.96 6.73
CA ARG A 82 6.37 9.64 6.49
C ARG A 82 5.41 8.52 6.82
N LEU A 83 5.51 7.45 6.04
CA LEU A 83 4.73 6.25 6.23
C LEU A 83 5.67 5.05 6.11
N VAL A 84 5.71 4.21 7.14
CA VAL A 84 6.50 2.98 7.13
C VAL A 84 5.56 1.80 7.33
N PHE A 85 5.63 0.84 6.43
CA PHE A 85 4.77 -0.34 6.50
C PHE A 85 5.51 -1.55 5.93
N THR A 86 5.08 -2.73 6.35
CA THR A 86 5.55 -3.97 5.75
C THR A 86 4.67 -4.35 4.57
N GLU A 87 5.22 -5.13 3.67
CA GLU A 87 4.48 -5.60 2.51
C GLU A 87 4.94 -7.00 2.16
N THR A 88 3.98 -7.89 1.92
CA THR A 88 4.25 -9.26 1.49
C THR A 88 3.23 -9.67 0.44
N THR A 89 3.65 -10.51 -0.47
CA THR A 89 2.80 -11.05 -1.53
C THR A 89 2.29 -12.44 -1.24
#